data_a18f3d7f64da76123c9b38329e5b9c71
#
_entry.id   a18f3d7f64da76123c9b38329e5b9c71
#
_cell.length_a   1.000
_cell.length_b   1.000
_cell.length_c   1.000
_cell.angle_alpha   90.00
_cell.angle_beta   90.00
_cell.angle_gamma   90.00
#
_symmetry.space_group_name_H-M   'P 1'
#
loop_
_entity.id
_entity.type
_entity.pdbx_description
1 polymer ?
#
loop_
_entity_poly.entity_id
_entity_poly.type
_entity_poly.pdbx_seq_one_letter_code
_entity_poly.pdbx_strand_id
1 'polypeptide(L)'
;TGFLGSGKTTLLNRILKQSGAQRSAIIVNEFGEIGIDHLLVESSTEEMIELNNGCICCTVRGDLADKLGSLAMWLDVGRIEPIDRVIVETTGLADPAPIMHTLMVDPDLLNRYRLHGVVTMVDAILGLRSMDTYDEARKQIAIADYLMISKKDLIAQYSSADDFADLKFRIHDLNPRAIVSEPAFGEIDAGIIFSKEVQGAANTFAEFSTWLDAANQDTMPIDKGEVCH
;
A
#
# COMPACT_ATOMS: atom_id res chain seq x y z
N THR A 1 0.47 0.09 1.13
CA THR A 1 -0.67 0.97 1.42
C THR A 1 -0.84 1.21 2.93
N GLY A 2 -1.94 1.83 3.38
CA GLY A 2 -2.27 2.16 4.77
C GLY A 2 -2.82 3.57 4.89
N PHE A 3 -3.63 3.83 5.93
CA PHE A 3 -4.33 5.09 6.10
C PHE A 3 -3.38 6.28 6.34
N LEU A 4 -3.91 7.51 6.30
CA LEU A 4 -3.14 8.74 6.51
C LEU A 4 -2.38 8.70 7.85
N GLY A 5 -1.10 9.10 7.80
CA GLY A 5 -0.25 9.14 9.00
C GLY A 5 0.20 7.78 9.56
N SER A 6 -0.16 6.66 8.95
CA SER A 6 0.21 5.31 9.44
C SER A 6 1.71 4.98 9.34
N GLY A 7 2.51 5.82 8.65
CA GLY A 7 3.96 5.64 8.56
C GLY A 7 4.47 4.97 7.28
N LYS A 8 3.68 4.95 6.20
CA LYS A 8 4.05 4.35 4.90
C LYS A 8 5.39 4.83 4.38
N THR A 9 5.54 6.14 4.20
CA THR A 9 6.76 6.75 3.68
C THR A 9 7.96 6.51 4.61
N THR A 10 7.73 6.48 5.93
CA THR A 10 8.77 6.12 6.90
C THR A 10 9.23 4.69 6.73
N LEU A 11 8.29 3.75 6.53
CA LEU A 11 8.59 2.36 6.23
C LEU A 11 9.38 2.25 4.93
N LEU A 12 8.89 2.88 3.85
CA LEU A 12 9.55 2.86 2.54
C LEU A 12 10.99 3.35 2.64
N ASN A 13 11.23 4.50 3.27
CA ASN A 13 12.56 5.06 3.47
C ASN A 13 13.50 4.14 4.28
N ARG A 14 12.97 3.35 5.20
CA ARG A 14 13.76 2.37 5.96
C ARG A 14 14.10 1.13 5.14
N ILE A 15 13.13 0.62 4.39
CA ILE A 15 13.34 -0.52 3.49
C ILE A 15 14.43 -0.19 2.48
N LEU A 16 14.39 1.01 1.88
CA LEU A 16 15.34 1.44 0.85
C LEU A 16 16.79 1.56 1.35
N LYS A 17 16.98 1.73 2.66
CA LYS A 17 18.33 1.75 3.25
C LYS A 17 18.92 0.36 3.46
N GLN A 18 18.13 -0.70 3.31
CA GLN A 18 18.57 -2.07 3.51
C GLN A 18 19.06 -2.70 2.21
N SER A 19 20.06 -3.56 2.31
CA SER A 19 20.67 -4.24 1.15
C SER A 19 19.67 -5.08 0.33
N GLY A 20 18.59 -5.56 0.97
CA GLY A 20 17.54 -6.33 0.31
C GLY A 20 16.67 -5.53 -0.66
N ALA A 21 16.72 -4.18 -0.62
CA ALA A 21 15.92 -3.30 -1.49
C ALA A 21 16.70 -2.75 -2.69
N GLN A 22 17.97 -3.13 -2.85
CA GLN A 22 18.75 -2.73 -4.01
C GLN A 22 18.06 -3.16 -5.31
N ARG A 23 18.24 -2.37 -6.38
CA ARG A 23 17.62 -2.62 -7.69
C ARG A 23 16.09 -2.62 -7.64
N SER A 24 15.50 -1.71 -6.85
CA SER A 24 14.06 -1.51 -6.78
C SER A 24 13.66 -0.21 -7.48
N ALA A 25 12.58 -0.22 -8.25
CA ALA A 25 11.90 1.00 -8.68
C ALA A 25 10.81 1.35 -7.67
N ILE A 26 10.60 2.65 -7.45
CA ILE A 26 9.61 3.17 -6.53
C ILE A 26 8.64 4.03 -7.33
N ILE A 27 7.37 3.71 -7.21
CA ILE A 27 6.29 4.53 -7.74
C ILE A 27 5.48 5.06 -6.56
N VAL A 28 5.50 6.39 -6.39
CA VAL A 28 4.61 7.06 -5.44
C VAL A 28 3.36 7.46 -6.20
N ASN A 29 2.25 6.81 -5.86
CA ASN A 29 0.95 7.07 -6.47
C ASN A 29 0.13 7.97 -5.55
N GLU A 30 0.44 9.26 -5.54
CA GLU A 30 -0.24 10.27 -4.72
C GLU A 30 -1.15 11.14 -5.58
N PHE A 31 -2.40 11.31 -5.15
CA PHE A 31 -3.32 12.29 -5.72
C PHE A 31 -3.03 13.67 -5.11
N GLY A 32 -2.32 14.52 -5.86
CA GLY A 32 -2.05 15.90 -5.45
C GLY A 32 -0.56 16.22 -5.26
N GLU A 33 -0.21 17.46 -5.54
CA GLU A 33 1.12 18.04 -5.43
C GLU A 33 1.57 18.17 -3.98
N ILE A 34 1.98 17.10 -3.31
CA ILE A 34 2.76 17.24 -2.07
C ILE A 34 3.82 16.15 -2.06
N GLY A 35 5.03 16.62 -2.25
CA GLY A 35 6.22 15.84 -2.46
C GLY A 35 6.60 14.89 -1.33
N ILE A 36 7.30 13.87 -1.71
CA ILE A 36 8.29 13.19 -0.87
C ILE A 36 9.08 14.29 -0.15
N ASP A 37 9.14 14.21 1.17
CA ASP A 37 9.86 15.18 2.02
C ASP A 37 11.17 15.62 1.39
N HIS A 38 11.36 16.94 1.37
CA HIS A 38 12.42 17.71 0.73
C HIS A 38 13.87 17.26 0.95
N LEU A 39 14.12 16.09 1.48
CA LEU A 39 15.47 15.60 1.78
C LEU A 39 16.12 14.80 0.64
N LEU A 40 15.42 14.54 -0.47
CA LEU A 40 15.98 13.73 -1.57
C LEU A 40 15.77 14.31 -2.98
N VAL A 41 15.09 15.45 -3.13
CA VAL A 41 14.81 16.00 -4.46
C VAL A 41 15.31 17.44 -4.55
N GLU A 42 16.55 17.63 -4.94
CA GLU A 42 16.89 18.82 -5.71
C GLU A 42 16.11 18.73 -7.03
N SER A 43 15.29 19.76 -7.28
CA SER A 43 14.40 19.89 -8.42
C SER A 43 15.10 19.59 -9.75
N SER A 44 14.98 18.36 -10.23
CA SER A 44 15.22 18.03 -11.61
C SER A 44 13.87 17.86 -12.31
N THR A 45 13.75 18.46 -13.47
CA THR A 45 12.64 18.28 -14.42
C THR A 45 12.64 16.87 -15.04
N GLU A 46 13.37 15.94 -14.46
CA GLU A 46 13.51 14.58 -14.94
C GLU A 46 12.41 13.70 -14.35
N GLU A 47 11.78 12.93 -15.22
CA GLU A 47 10.73 11.97 -14.86
C GLU A 47 11.24 10.82 -13.97
N MET A 48 12.56 10.79 -13.69
CA MET A 48 13.22 9.69 -13.00
C MET A 48 14.41 10.18 -12.19
N ILE A 49 14.51 9.77 -10.94
CA ILE A 49 15.61 10.09 -10.03
C ILE A 49 16.25 8.79 -9.57
N GLU A 50 17.55 8.64 -9.82
CA GLU A 50 18.33 7.54 -9.26
C GLU A 50 18.71 7.87 -7.81
N LEU A 51 18.38 6.99 -6.89
CA LEU A 51 18.71 7.12 -5.48
C LEU A 51 20.08 6.48 -5.19
N ASN A 52 20.81 7.01 -4.20
CA ASN A 52 22.19 6.60 -3.85
C ASN A 52 22.42 5.10 -3.62
N ASN A 53 21.37 4.28 -3.56
CA ASN A 53 21.42 2.83 -3.32
C ASN A 53 21.10 2.00 -4.58
N GLY A 54 21.12 2.57 -5.79
CA GLY A 54 20.72 1.89 -7.02
C GLY A 54 19.22 1.64 -7.14
N CYS A 55 18.41 2.37 -6.38
CA CYS A 55 16.95 2.41 -6.50
C CYS A 55 16.55 3.57 -7.41
N ILE A 56 15.47 3.43 -8.14
CA ILE A 56 14.95 4.44 -9.07
C ILE A 56 13.61 4.94 -8.53
N CYS A 57 13.46 6.27 -8.40
CA CYS A 57 12.18 6.90 -8.09
C CYS A 57 11.56 7.44 -9.37
N CYS A 58 10.34 7.00 -9.69
CA CYS A 58 9.62 7.43 -10.89
C CYS A 58 8.52 8.44 -10.52
N THR A 59 8.59 9.64 -11.10
CA THR A 59 7.59 10.71 -10.95
C THR A 59 6.77 10.93 -12.23
N VAL A 60 6.59 9.88 -13.03
CA VAL A 60 5.82 9.95 -14.28
C VAL A 60 4.39 10.41 -14.02
N ARG A 61 3.91 11.35 -14.83
CA ARG A 61 2.50 11.77 -14.84
C ARG A 61 1.67 10.66 -15.49
N GLY A 62 0.47 10.44 -14.98
CA GLY A 62 -0.43 9.41 -15.48
C GLY A 62 -0.90 8.48 -14.37
N ASP A 63 -1.70 7.50 -14.75
CA ASP A 63 -2.14 6.46 -13.84
C ASP A 63 -1.02 5.42 -13.59
N LEU A 64 -1.29 4.42 -12.74
CA LEU A 64 -0.31 3.40 -12.40
C LEU A 64 0.08 2.56 -13.63
N ALA A 65 -0.85 2.29 -14.55
CA ALA A 65 -0.57 1.51 -15.75
C ALA A 65 0.43 2.24 -16.66
N ASP A 66 0.21 3.55 -16.88
CA ASP A 66 1.12 4.39 -17.65
C ASP A 66 2.54 4.41 -17.05
N LYS A 67 2.62 4.54 -15.72
CA LYS A 67 3.91 4.54 -14.99
C LYS A 67 4.65 3.22 -15.13
N LEU A 68 3.95 2.11 -14.98
CA LEU A 68 4.53 0.77 -15.12
C LEU A 68 4.91 0.48 -16.58
N GLY A 69 4.08 0.88 -17.55
CA GLY A 69 4.37 0.78 -18.96
C GLY A 69 5.63 1.57 -19.36
N SER A 70 5.75 2.80 -18.88
CA SER A 70 6.95 3.63 -19.10
C SER A 70 8.20 2.99 -18.50
N LEU A 71 8.11 2.46 -17.29
CA LEU A 71 9.22 1.76 -16.64
C LEU A 71 9.66 0.52 -17.44
N ALA A 72 8.70 -0.26 -17.94
CA ALA A 72 8.98 -1.40 -18.78
C ALA A 72 9.69 -1.00 -20.09
N MET A 73 9.23 0.07 -20.74
CA MET A 73 9.85 0.60 -21.96
C MET A 73 11.30 1.05 -21.68
N TRP A 74 11.56 1.73 -20.57
CA TRP A 74 12.93 2.20 -20.23
C TRP A 74 13.88 1.03 -19.95
N LEU A 75 13.40 -0.06 -19.37
CA LEU A 75 14.16 -1.31 -19.22
C LEU A 75 14.49 -1.93 -20.58
N ASP A 76 13.50 -2.01 -21.49
CA ASP A 76 13.67 -2.63 -22.81
C ASP A 76 14.69 -1.88 -23.69
N VAL A 77 14.71 -0.54 -23.61
CA VAL A 77 15.66 0.28 -24.38
C VAL A 77 17.01 0.49 -23.67
N GLY A 78 17.19 -0.12 -22.48
CA GLY A 78 18.43 0.03 -21.70
C GLY A 78 18.68 1.44 -21.15
N ARG A 79 17.61 2.24 -20.96
CA ARG A 79 17.69 3.57 -20.37
C ARG A 79 17.98 3.51 -18.87
N ILE A 80 17.58 2.42 -18.22
CA ILE A 80 17.81 2.13 -16.82
C ILE A 80 18.41 0.75 -16.64
N GLU A 81 19.17 0.57 -15.55
CA GLU A 81 19.72 -0.72 -15.17
C GLU A 81 18.59 -1.72 -14.82
N PRO A 82 18.83 -3.03 -15.01
CA PRO A 82 17.85 -4.04 -14.64
C PRO A 82 17.41 -3.93 -13.17
N ILE A 83 16.10 -3.95 -12.93
CA ILE A 83 15.50 -3.94 -11.61
C ILE A 83 14.91 -5.30 -11.26
N ASP A 84 14.87 -5.62 -9.97
CA ASP A 84 14.32 -6.89 -9.47
C ASP A 84 12.87 -6.75 -9.07
N ARG A 85 12.42 -5.54 -8.72
CA ARG A 85 11.07 -5.26 -8.21
C ARG A 85 10.63 -3.83 -8.37
N VAL A 86 9.32 -3.64 -8.33
CA VAL A 86 8.69 -2.32 -8.24
C VAL A 86 7.93 -2.24 -6.91
N ILE A 87 8.14 -1.16 -6.18
CA ILE A 87 7.41 -0.86 -4.94
C ILE A 87 6.47 0.31 -5.23
N VAL A 88 5.18 0.09 -5.02
CA VAL A 88 4.16 1.12 -5.22
C VAL A 88 3.68 1.61 -3.86
N GLU A 89 3.91 2.88 -3.54
CA GLU A 89 3.30 3.55 -2.40
C GLU A 89 2.01 4.24 -2.84
N THR A 90 0.90 3.93 -2.16
CA THR A 90 -0.38 4.58 -2.41
C THR A 90 -0.63 5.70 -1.42
N THR A 91 -1.49 6.68 -1.78
CA THR A 91 -1.95 7.68 -0.83
C THR A 91 -2.72 7.03 0.33
N GLY A 92 -2.79 7.72 1.46
CA GLY A 92 -3.49 7.22 2.65
C GLY A 92 -5.01 7.11 2.49
N LEU A 93 -5.60 7.80 1.52
CA LEU A 93 -7.03 7.77 1.20
C LEU A 93 -7.33 6.95 -0.07
N ALA A 94 -6.33 6.29 -0.64
CA ALA A 94 -6.55 5.50 -1.83
C ALA A 94 -7.43 4.29 -1.53
N ASP A 95 -8.49 4.12 -2.32
CA ASP A 95 -9.14 2.82 -2.46
C ASP A 95 -8.16 1.89 -3.20
N PRO A 96 -7.74 0.78 -2.60
CA PRO A 96 -6.79 -0.11 -3.24
C PRO A 96 -7.39 -0.92 -4.40
N ALA A 97 -8.71 -1.02 -4.50
CA ALA A 97 -9.39 -1.85 -5.49
C ALA A 97 -9.05 -1.51 -6.94
N PRO A 98 -9.09 -0.25 -7.38
CA PRO A 98 -8.72 0.12 -8.74
C PRO A 98 -7.26 -0.22 -9.07
N ILE A 99 -6.36 -0.05 -8.10
CA ILE A 99 -4.93 -0.37 -8.26
C ILE A 99 -4.75 -1.87 -8.48
N MET A 100 -5.37 -2.68 -7.64
CA MET A 100 -5.35 -4.14 -7.75
C MET A 100 -5.94 -4.61 -9.08
N HIS A 101 -7.09 -4.04 -9.47
CA HIS A 101 -7.74 -4.36 -10.73
C HIS A 101 -6.82 -4.07 -11.92
N THR A 102 -6.20 -2.89 -11.97
CA THR A 102 -5.25 -2.53 -13.03
C THR A 102 -4.11 -3.56 -13.14
N LEU A 103 -3.49 -3.93 -12.02
CA LEU A 103 -2.37 -4.88 -12.00
C LEU A 103 -2.76 -6.31 -12.40
N MET A 104 -4.04 -6.68 -12.33
CA MET A 104 -4.49 -8.06 -12.54
C MET A 104 -5.29 -8.28 -13.82
N VAL A 105 -5.68 -7.21 -14.51
CA VAL A 105 -6.52 -7.30 -15.71
C VAL A 105 -5.81 -6.78 -16.95
N ASP A 106 -4.86 -5.86 -16.80
CA ASP A 106 -4.13 -5.30 -17.94
C ASP A 106 -3.18 -6.36 -18.54
N PRO A 107 -3.38 -6.82 -19.80
CA PRO A 107 -2.58 -7.88 -20.40
C PRO A 107 -1.11 -7.53 -20.58
N ASP A 108 -0.80 -6.25 -20.84
CA ASP A 108 0.57 -5.79 -21.05
C ASP A 108 1.34 -5.80 -19.73
N LEU A 109 0.69 -5.41 -18.64
CA LEU A 109 1.26 -5.46 -17.31
C LEU A 109 1.43 -6.90 -16.81
N LEU A 110 0.45 -7.79 -17.04
CA LEU A 110 0.51 -9.20 -16.63
C LEU A 110 1.67 -9.96 -17.28
N ASN A 111 2.05 -9.60 -18.49
CA ASN A 111 3.19 -10.22 -19.17
C ASN A 111 4.55 -9.79 -18.59
N ARG A 112 4.60 -8.67 -17.87
CA ARG A 112 5.86 -8.06 -17.40
C ARG A 112 6.00 -8.02 -15.88
N TYR A 113 4.89 -7.92 -15.18
CA TYR A 113 4.86 -7.75 -13.73
C TYR A 113 4.05 -8.86 -13.06
N ARG A 114 4.47 -9.21 -11.87
CA ARG A 114 3.72 -10.10 -11.00
C ARG A 114 3.51 -9.39 -9.66
N LEU A 115 2.27 -9.30 -9.22
CA LEU A 115 1.99 -8.82 -7.88
C LEU A 115 2.57 -9.82 -6.87
N HIS A 116 3.49 -9.35 -6.04
CA HIS A 116 4.14 -10.17 -5.02
C HIS A 116 3.31 -10.22 -3.74
N GLY A 117 2.80 -9.08 -3.30
CA GLY A 117 1.97 -8.98 -2.11
C GLY A 117 1.63 -7.53 -1.78
N VAL A 118 0.68 -7.38 -0.87
CA VAL A 118 0.19 -6.10 -0.35
C VAL A 118 0.60 -5.94 1.11
N VAL A 119 1.38 -4.90 1.39
CA VAL A 119 1.76 -4.51 2.76
C VAL A 119 0.90 -3.33 3.18
N THR A 120 0.17 -3.47 4.28
CA THR A 120 -0.67 -2.40 4.83
C THR A 120 -0.16 -1.94 6.19
N MET A 121 0.03 -0.62 6.31
CA MET A 121 0.41 0.02 7.57
C MET A 121 -0.83 0.42 8.37
N VAL A 122 -0.89 0.03 9.63
CA VAL A 122 -1.96 0.41 10.57
C VAL A 122 -1.35 1.16 11.75
N ASP A 123 -1.92 2.30 12.10
CA ASP A 123 -1.51 3.11 13.25
C ASP A 123 -2.09 2.51 14.53
N ALA A 124 -1.25 2.18 15.52
CA ALA A 124 -1.71 1.60 16.79
C ALA A 124 -2.63 2.54 17.59
N ILE A 125 -2.51 3.86 17.39
CA ILE A 125 -3.27 4.87 18.13
C ILE A 125 -4.56 5.25 17.39
N LEU A 126 -4.47 5.47 16.09
CA LEU A 126 -5.59 5.98 15.30
C LEU A 126 -6.31 4.90 14.49
N GLY A 127 -5.80 3.67 14.47
CA GLY A 127 -6.30 2.59 13.62
C GLY A 127 -7.78 2.27 13.87
N LEU A 128 -8.21 2.12 15.12
CA LEU A 128 -9.62 1.89 15.46
C LEU A 128 -10.52 2.99 14.90
N ARG A 129 -10.19 4.24 15.21
CA ARG A 129 -10.97 5.38 14.73
C ARG A 129 -10.99 5.47 13.21
N SER A 130 -9.87 5.16 12.56
CA SER A 130 -9.81 5.14 11.10
C SER A 130 -10.71 4.08 10.50
N MET A 131 -10.75 2.88 11.08
CA MET A 131 -11.65 1.80 10.66
C MET A 131 -13.13 2.13 10.89
N ASP A 132 -13.45 2.87 11.95
CA ASP A 132 -14.83 3.29 12.24
C ASP A 132 -15.33 4.39 11.29
N THR A 133 -14.41 5.23 10.82
CA THR A 133 -14.77 6.46 10.11
C THR A 133 -14.66 6.32 8.60
N TYR A 134 -13.73 5.48 8.10
CA TYR A 134 -13.35 5.44 6.69
C TYR A 134 -13.37 4.02 6.13
N ASP A 135 -14.12 3.82 5.06
CA ASP A 135 -14.19 2.56 4.35
C ASP A 135 -12.86 2.18 3.72
N GLU A 136 -12.10 3.16 3.26
CA GLU A 136 -10.77 2.96 2.69
C GLU A 136 -9.82 2.29 3.67
N ALA A 137 -9.88 2.66 4.96
CA ALA A 137 -9.05 2.02 6.00
C ALA A 137 -9.39 0.54 6.16
N ARG A 138 -10.68 0.18 6.14
CA ARG A 138 -11.14 -1.22 6.19
C ARG A 138 -10.73 -1.98 4.94
N LYS A 139 -10.91 -1.39 3.75
CA LYS A 139 -10.53 -1.99 2.47
C LYS A 139 -9.02 -2.26 2.41
N GLN A 140 -8.20 -1.31 2.86
CA GLN A 140 -6.75 -1.45 2.90
C GLN A 140 -6.30 -2.59 3.81
N ILE A 141 -6.98 -2.83 4.93
CA ILE A 141 -6.70 -3.95 5.83
C ILE A 141 -7.15 -5.27 5.19
N ALA A 142 -8.34 -5.30 4.60
CA ALA A 142 -8.94 -6.50 4.03
C ALA A 142 -8.10 -7.13 2.90
N ILE A 143 -7.40 -6.32 2.12
CA ILE A 143 -6.57 -6.80 0.99
C ILE A 143 -5.13 -7.15 1.37
N ALA A 144 -4.72 -6.87 2.61
CA ALA A 144 -3.34 -7.03 3.01
C ALA A 144 -2.91 -8.49 3.09
N ASP A 145 -1.76 -8.82 2.50
CA ASP A 145 -1.05 -10.07 2.79
C ASP A 145 -0.22 -9.92 4.07
N TYR A 146 0.29 -8.70 4.31
CA TYR A 146 1.11 -8.37 5.47
C TYR A 146 0.63 -7.06 6.11
N LEU A 147 0.31 -7.12 7.40
CA LEU A 147 -0.13 -5.99 8.20
C LEU A 147 0.97 -5.59 9.18
N MET A 148 1.32 -4.32 9.16
CA MET A 148 2.29 -3.75 10.09
C MET A 148 1.62 -2.74 11.00
N ILE A 149 1.62 -3.01 12.30
CA ILE A 149 1.11 -2.07 13.29
C ILE A 149 2.23 -1.16 13.75
N SER A 150 2.15 0.10 13.34
CA SER A 150 3.11 1.16 13.67
C SER A 150 2.78 1.86 14.99
N LYS A 151 3.73 2.64 15.52
CA LYS A 151 3.56 3.53 16.68
C LYS A 151 3.13 2.83 17.97
N LYS A 152 3.44 1.55 18.11
CA LYS A 152 3.17 0.78 19.33
C LYS A 152 3.84 1.38 20.57
N ASP A 153 4.99 2.00 20.39
CA ASP A 153 5.74 2.72 21.43
C ASP A 153 4.98 3.91 22.03
N LEU A 154 3.98 4.42 21.32
CA LEU A 154 3.17 5.55 21.77
C LEU A 154 1.89 5.13 22.51
N ILE A 155 1.56 3.84 22.58
CA ILE A 155 0.32 3.34 23.20
C ILE A 155 0.21 3.83 24.64
N ALA A 156 1.28 3.68 25.45
CA ALA A 156 1.27 4.07 26.84
C ALA A 156 0.97 5.56 27.09
N GLN A 157 1.19 6.41 26.08
CA GLN A 157 0.99 7.85 26.18
C GLN A 157 -0.35 8.31 25.59
N TYR A 158 -0.86 7.66 24.55
CA TYR A 158 -1.97 8.16 23.73
C TYR A 158 -3.15 7.20 23.60
N SER A 159 -3.07 5.98 24.13
CA SER A 159 -4.08 4.95 24.01
C SER A 159 -4.07 4.05 25.26
N SER A 160 -4.86 3.00 25.25
CA SER A 160 -4.88 1.99 26.31
C SER A 160 -4.47 0.61 25.77
N ALA A 161 -4.13 -0.30 26.69
CA ALA A 161 -3.89 -1.69 26.33
C ALA A 161 -5.16 -2.37 25.79
N ASP A 162 -6.33 -1.96 26.29
CA ASP A 162 -7.62 -2.49 25.85
C ASP A 162 -7.95 -2.02 24.43
N ASP A 163 -7.75 -0.74 24.10
CA ASP A 163 -7.92 -0.23 22.74
C ASP A 163 -7.00 -0.95 21.75
N PHE A 164 -5.76 -1.22 22.17
CA PHE A 164 -4.83 -1.95 21.32
C PHE A 164 -5.22 -3.42 21.12
N ALA A 165 -5.76 -4.06 22.15
CA ALA A 165 -6.28 -5.42 22.05
C ALA A 165 -7.50 -5.46 21.11
N ASP A 166 -8.41 -4.48 21.22
CA ASP A 166 -9.57 -4.33 20.34
C ASP A 166 -9.15 -4.07 18.88
N LEU A 167 -8.15 -3.22 18.66
CA LEU A 167 -7.58 -3.00 17.31
C LEU A 167 -7.12 -4.33 16.69
N LYS A 168 -6.37 -5.14 17.43
CA LYS A 168 -5.88 -6.43 16.92
C LYS A 168 -7.02 -7.41 16.66
N PHE A 169 -8.01 -7.45 17.54
CA PHE A 169 -9.20 -8.28 17.35
C PHE A 169 -9.92 -7.90 16.05
N ARG A 170 -10.18 -6.63 15.83
CA ARG A 170 -10.88 -6.14 14.64
C ARG A 170 -10.07 -6.31 13.35
N ILE A 171 -8.76 -6.16 13.41
CA ILE A 171 -7.87 -6.49 12.28
C ILE A 171 -7.99 -7.96 11.93
N HIS A 172 -7.95 -8.85 12.94
CA HIS A 172 -8.06 -10.29 12.72
C HIS A 172 -9.43 -10.70 12.20
N ASP A 173 -10.51 -10.09 12.71
CA ASP A 173 -11.88 -10.33 12.24
C ASP A 173 -12.04 -9.93 10.78
N LEU A 174 -11.48 -8.79 10.38
CA LEU A 174 -11.55 -8.28 9.02
C LEU A 174 -10.64 -9.03 8.04
N ASN A 175 -9.46 -9.45 8.49
CA ASN A 175 -8.50 -10.19 7.66
C ASN A 175 -7.73 -11.25 8.49
N PRO A 176 -8.32 -12.42 8.72
CA PRO A 176 -7.72 -13.47 9.54
C PRO A 176 -6.49 -14.14 8.91
N ARG A 177 -6.20 -13.86 7.62
CA ARG A 177 -5.10 -14.51 6.89
C ARG A 177 -3.85 -13.64 6.80
N ALA A 178 -3.98 -12.34 7.01
CA ALA A 178 -2.83 -11.46 6.95
C ALA A 178 -1.81 -11.82 8.03
N ILE A 179 -0.55 -11.82 7.64
CA ILE A 179 0.56 -11.93 8.59
C ILE A 179 0.66 -10.59 9.33
N VAL A 180 0.40 -10.57 10.63
CA VAL A 180 0.45 -9.35 11.44
C VAL A 180 1.79 -9.22 12.14
N SER A 181 2.45 -8.07 11.98
CA SER A 181 3.70 -7.72 12.65
C SER A 181 3.57 -6.43 13.45
N GLU A 182 4.20 -6.40 14.59
CA GLU A 182 4.23 -5.27 15.52
C GLU A 182 5.69 -4.81 15.76
N PRO A 183 6.38 -4.27 14.74
CA PRO A 183 7.80 -3.93 14.87
C PRO A 183 8.01 -2.85 15.94
N ALA A 184 8.94 -3.09 16.85
CA ALA A 184 9.36 -2.09 17.82
C ALA A 184 10.09 -0.97 17.09
N PHE A 185 9.75 0.30 17.37
CA PHE A 185 10.40 1.50 16.82
C PHE A 185 10.60 1.49 15.29
N GLY A 186 9.77 0.69 14.57
CA GLY A 186 9.87 0.54 13.12
C GLY A 186 11.12 -0.23 12.66
N GLU A 187 11.66 -1.10 13.48
CA GLU A 187 12.64 -2.10 13.06
C GLU A 187 11.93 -3.12 12.15
N ILE A 188 12.20 -3.02 10.87
CA ILE A 188 11.57 -3.86 9.85
C ILE A 188 12.68 -4.47 9.02
N ASP A 189 12.63 -5.79 8.90
CA ASP A 189 13.48 -6.51 7.98
C ASP A 189 12.81 -6.54 6.59
N ALA A 190 13.45 -5.87 5.62
CA ALA A 190 13.01 -5.90 4.23
C ALA A 190 12.96 -7.34 3.68
N GLY A 191 13.81 -8.22 4.20
CA GLY A 191 13.81 -9.64 3.84
C GLY A 191 12.47 -10.33 4.12
N ILE A 192 11.78 -9.96 5.19
CA ILE A 192 10.46 -10.50 5.51
C ILE A 192 9.44 -10.05 4.47
N ILE A 193 9.42 -8.74 4.15
CA ILE A 193 8.48 -8.17 3.18
C ILE A 193 8.67 -8.77 1.78
N PHE A 194 9.92 -9.03 1.40
CA PHE A 194 10.27 -9.59 0.10
C PHE A 194 10.38 -11.11 0.09
N SER A 195 10.06 -11.78 1.21
CA SER A 195 10.11 -13.24 1.32
C SER A 195 8.97 -13.89 0.53
N LYS A 196 9.17 -15.17 0.23
CA LYS A 196 8.13 -15.99 -0.43
C LYS A 196 6.89 -16.21 0.45
N GLU A 197 6.98 -15.95 1.75
CA GLU A 197 5.89 -16.10 2.71
C GLU A 197 4.78 -15.05 2.52
N VAL A 198 5.12 -13.89 1.90
CA VAL A 198 4.16 -12.84 1.52
C VAL A 198 3.47 -13.14 0.18
N GLN A 199 3.77 -14.25 -0.47
CA GLN A 199 3.17 -14.65 -1.75
C GLN A 199 1.72 -15.14 -1.56
N GLY A 200 0.78 -14.23 -1.33
CA GLY A 200 -0.65 -14.55 -1.21
C GLY A 200 -1.54 -13.89 -2.26
N ALA A 201 -1.03 -12.90 -2.96
CA ALA A 201 -1.79 -11.97 -3.79
C ALA A 201 -2.73 -12.59 -4.85
N ALA A 202 -2.39 -13.75 -5.40
CA ALA A 202 -3.25 -14.41 -6.40
C ALA A 202 -4.55 -14.97 -5.79
N ASN A 203 -4.50 -15.41 -4.53
CA ASN A 203 -5.69 -15.91 -3.82
C ASN A 203 -6.50 -14.74 -3.22
N THR A 204 -5.81 -13.69 -2.80
CA THR A 204 -6.41 -12.49 -2.18
C THR A 204 -7.34 -11.76 -3.15
N PHE A 205 -7.05 -11.75 -4.46
CA PHE A 205 -7.88 -11.04 -5.42
C PHE A 205 -9.25 -11.69 -5.68
N ALA A 206 -9.31 -13.02 -5.84
CA ALA A 206 -10.58 -13.70 -6.06
C ALA A 206 -11.56 -13.49 -4.89
N GLU A 207 -11.02 -13.40 -3.68
CA GLU A 207 -11.78 -13.18 -2.47
C GLU A 207 -12.06 -11.70 -2.22
N PHE A 208 -11.13 -10.83 -2.60
CA PHE A 208 -11.33 -9.38 -2.59
C PHE A 208 -12.42 -8.97 -3.60
N SER A 209 -12.47 -9.56 -4.80
CA SER A 209 -13.55 -9.33 -5.74
C SER A 209 -14.89 -9.79 -5.16
N THR A 210 -14.94 -10.94 -4.50
CA THR A 210 -16.13 -11.42 -3.80
C THR A 210 -16.56 -10.50 -2.66
N TRP A 211 -15.60 -9.95 -1.91
CA TRP A 211 -15.87 -8.99 -0.84
C TRP A 211 -16.34 -7.63 -1.39
N LEU A 212 -15.74 -7.14 -2.50
CA LEU A 212 -16.19 -5.93 -3.19
C LEU A 212 -17.62 -6.09 -3.72
N ASP A 213 -17.94 -7.23 -4.29
CA ASP A 213 -19.27 -7.53 -4.78
C ASP A 213 -20.30 -7.57 -3.64
N ALA A 214 -19.92 -8.12 -2.49
CA ALA A 214 -20.75 -8.11 -1.29
C ALA A 214 -20.92 -6.70 -0.70
N ALA A 215 -19.85 -5.91 -0.59
CA ALA A 215 -19.89 -4.54 -0.09
C ALA A 215 -20.70 -3.59 -1.02
N ASN A 216 -20.69 -3.82 -2.33
CA ASN A 216 -21.50 -3.07 -3.28
C ASN A 216 -22.97 -3.48 -3.25
N GLN A 217 -23.30 -4.68 -2.77
CA GLN A 217 -24.69 -5.13 -2.60
C GLN A 217 -25.35 -4.58 -1.33
N ASP A 218 -24.57 -4.27 -0.30
CA ASP A 218 -25.08 -3.65 0.94
C ASP A 218 -25.39 -2.15 0.81
N THR A 219 -25.00 -1.50 -0.28
CA THR A 219 -25.47 -0.16 -0.66
C THR A 219 -26.80 -0.19 -1.41
N MET A 220 -27.82 -0.83 -0.80
CA MET A 220 -29.20 -0.72 -1.33
C MET A 220 -29.71 0.71 -1.12
N PRO A 221 -30.48 1.25 -2.08
CA PRO A 221 -30.96 2.64 -2.02
C PRO A 221 -31.88 2.81 -0.81
N ILE A 222 -31.60 3.83 -0.01
CA ILE A 222 -32.57 4.35 0.97
C ILE A 222 -33.84 4.68 0.18
N ASP A 223 -34.87 3.92 0.46
CA ASP A 223 -36.23 4.10 -0.04
C ASP A 223 -36.62 5.58 0.10
N LYS A 224 -36.79 6.24 -1.03
CA LYS A 224 -37.36 7.58 -1.06
C LYS A 224 -38.84 7.43 -0.74
N GLY A 225 -39.13 7.49 0.57
CA GLY A 225 -40.48 7.53 1.08
C GLY A 225 -41.35 8.47 0.24
N GLU A 226 -42.43 7.93 -0.21
CA GLU A 226 -43.52 8.58 -0.92
C GLU A 226 -43.94 9.87 -0.21
N VAL A 227 -43.83 10.97 -0.93
CA VAL A 227 -44.54 12.21 -0.57
C VAL A 227 -45.99 11.98 -0.92
N CYS A 228 -46.83 11.64 0.06
CA CYS A 228 -48.24 11.75 -0.05
C CYS A 228 -48.68 13.22 -0.15
N HIS A 229 -49.58 13.47 -1.08
CA HIS A 229 -50.27 14.72 -1.32
C HIS A 229 -51.05 15.27 -0.11
#